data_49ccf904fd544edee59e5e07da055ad1
#
_entry.id   49ccf904fd544edee59e5e07da055ad1
#
_cell.length_a   1.000
_cell.length_b   1.000
_cell.length_c   1.000
_cell.angle_alpha   90.00
_cell.angle_beta   90.00
_cell.angle_gamma   90.00
#
_symmetry.space_group_name_H-M   'P 1'
#
loop_
_entity.id
_entity.type
_entity.pdbx_description
1 polymer ?
#
loop_
_entity_poly.entity_id
_entity_poly.type
_entity_poly.pdbx_seq_one_letter_code
_entity_poly.pdbx_strand_id
1 'polypeptide(L)'
;VRFIRCVGAIVLDDSGRLLLVRRGHPPAQGSWSLPGGRVEPGETDVEAVRRELREETGLDVVVDRWAGAVERPGPGGVTYEIHDYVATADPPGPLSPGDDAADARWCERADLVRLPLTSGLLDALSEWGVLPGHAEDGGLTDPPRSPGCARP
;
A
#
# COMPACT_ATOMS: atom_id res chain seq x y z
N VAL A 1 -13.30 -16.89 -16.10
CA VAL A 1 -12.83 -16.20 -14.89
C VAL A 1 -12.92 -14.69 -15.11
N ARG A 2 -13.57 -14.01 -14.19
CA ARG A 2 -13.72 -12.56 -14.27
C ARG A 2 -12.69 -11.90 -13.38
N PHE A 3 -11.86 -11.03 -13.97
CA PHE A 3 -10.90 -10.21 -13.24
C PHE A 3 -11.45 -8.82 -13.00
N ILE A 4 -11.23 -8.29 -11.80
CA ILE A 4 -11.52 -6.92 -11.46
C ILE A 4 -10.21 -6.23 -11.10
N ARG A 5 -9.89 -5.17 -11.83
CA ARG A 5 -8.69 -4.37 -11.57
C ARG A 5 -8.87 -3.50 -10.36
N CYS A 6 -7.91 -3.61 -9.45
CA CYS A 6 -7.82 -2.80 -8.24
C CYS A 6 -6.43 -2.20 -8.13
N VAL A 7 -6.32 -1.18 -7.31
CA VAL A 7 -5.05 -0.54 -6.96
C VAL A 7 -4.93 -0.40 -5.45
N GLY A 8 -3.71 -0.34 -4.98
CA GLY A 8 -3.39 -0.01 -3.60
C GLY A 8 -2.19 0.91 -3.55
N ALA A 9 -2.00 1.58 -2.42
CA ALA A 9 -0.90 2.49 -2.22
C ALA A 9 -0.05 2.10 -1.01
N ILE A 10 1.26 2.10 -1.22
CA ILE A 10 2.27 1.94 -0.17
C ILE A 10 2.80 3.33 0.12
N VAL A 11 2.32 3.93 1.19
CA VAL A 11 2.69 5.29 1.60
C VAL A 11 3.45 5.22 2.90
N LEU A 12 4.67 5.70 2.90
CA LEU A 12 5.50 5.85 4.10
C LEU A 12 5.56 7.33 4.46
N ASP A 13 5.49 7.61 5.76
CA ASP A 13 5.72 8.97 6.25
C ASP A 13 7.21 9.25 6.47
N ASP A 14 7.55 10.46 6.91
CA ASP A 14 8.94 10.86 7.16
C ASP A 14 9.64 10.04 8.23
N SER A 15 8.86 9.39 9.10
CA SER A 15 9.38 8.49 10.13
C SER A 15 9.47 7.03 9.67
N GLY A 16 9.15 6.74 8.41
CA GLY A 16 9.15 5.39 7.86
C GLY A 16 7.97 4.54 8.27
N ARG A 17 6.88 5.14 8.79
CA ARG A 17 5.65 4.41 9.13
C ARG A 17 4.78 4.22 7.90
N LEU A 18 4.13 3.06 7.84
CA LEU A 18 3.26 2.66 6.73
C LEU A 18 1.81 3.04 7.01
N LEU A 19 1.17 3.63 6.01
CA LEU A 19 -0.25 3.92 6.06
C LEU A 19 -1.08 2.66 5.83
N LEU A 20 -1.92 2.32 6.80
CA LEU A 20 -2.91 1.26 6.68
C LEU A 20 -4.30 1.79 7.00
N VAL A 21 -5.30 1.17 6.38
CA VAL A 21 -6.71 1.42 6.65
C VAL A 21 -7.38 0.15 7.15
N ARG A 22 -8.33 0.31 8.09
CA ARG A 22 -9.17 -0.80 8.53
C ARG A 22 -10.39 -0.89 7.64
N ARG A 23 -10.63 -2.07 7.10
CA ARG A 23 -11.77 -2.31 6.22
C ARG A 23 -13.07 -2.19 6.99
N GLY A 24 -13.97 -1.34 6.51
CA GLY A 24 -15.30 -1.13 7.08
C GLY A 24 -16.36 -2.08 6.52
N HIS A 25 -16.05 -2.81 5.45
CA HIS A 25 -16.99 -3.67 4.71
C HIS A 25 -16.37 -5.01 4.36
N PRO A 26 -17.19 -6.08 4.15
CA PRO A 26 -16.70 -7.34 3.59
C PRO A 26 -16.12 -7.15 2.17
N PRO A 27 -15.20 -8.01 1.72
CA PRO A 27 -14.59 -9.12 2.46
C PRO A 27 -13.54 -8.63 3.47
N ALA A 28 -13.21 -9.48 4.45
CA ALA A 28 -12.19 -9.20 5.48
C ALA A 28 -12.48 -7.95 6.32
N GLN A 29 -13.75 -7.69 6.63
CA GLN A 29 -14.16 -6.56 7.48
C GLN A 29 -13.40 -6.60 8.82
N GLY A 30 -12.89 -5.43 9.24
CA GLY A 30 -12.10 -5.30 10.46
C GLY A 30 -10.61 -5.58 10.28
N SER A 31 -10.19 -6.12 9.13
CA SER A 31 -8.78 -6.32 8.81
C SER A 31 -8.14 -5.04 8.30
N TRP A 32 -6.85 -4.90 8.53
CA TRP A 32 -6.06 -3.78 8.05
C TRP A 32 -5.39 -4.10 6.71
N SER A 33 -5.43 -3.16 5.80
CA SER A 33 -4.89 -3.31 4.45
C SER A 33 -4.27 -2.00 3.97
N LEU A 34 -3.57 -2.08 2.84
CA LEU A 34 -3.20 -0.87 2.12
C LEU A 34 -4.47 -0.11 1.70
N PRO A 35 -4.46 1.22 1.74
CA PRO A 35 -5.55 1.98 1.14
C PRO A 35 -5.61 1.72 -0.36
N GLY A 36 -6.81 1.68 -0.91
CA GLY A 36 -7.03 1.43 -2.32
C GLY A 36 -8.42 0.88 -2.59
N GLY A 37 -8.68 0.54 -3.83
CA GLY A 37 -9.95 0.01 -4.26
C GLY A 37 -9.99 -0.27 -5.76
N ARG A 38 -11.18 -0.40 -6.30
CA ARG A 38 -11.39 -0.70 -7.71
C ARG A 38 -11.05 0.49 -8.59
N VAL A 39 -10.44 0.20 -9.73
CA VAL A 39 -10.29 1.17 -10.81
C VAL A 39 -11.64 1.35 -11.49
N GLU A 40 -12.10 2.58 -11.60
CA GLU A 40 -13.36 2.90 -12.26
C GLU A 40 -13.20 2.95 -13.79
N PRO A 41 -14.30 2.74 -14.55
CA PRO A 41 -14.23 2.83 -16.00
C PRO A 41 -13.65 4.16 -16.49
N GLY A 42 -12.66 4.08 -17.39
CA GLY A 42 -11.99 5.26 -17.92
C GLY A 42 -10.92 5.88 -17.04
N GLU A 43 -10.70 5.34 -15.85
CA GLU A 43 -9.72 5.79 -14.90
C GLU A 43 -8.39 5.04 -15.11
N THR A 44 -7.27 5.75 -15.02
CA THR A 44 -5.95 5.11 -14.95
C THR A 44 -5.67 4.60 -13.54
N ASP A 45 -4.69 3.71 -13.37
CA ASP A 45 -4.27 3.25 -12.04
C ASP A 45 -3.85 4.41 -11.16
N VAL A 46 -3.08 5.36 -11.69
CA VAL A 46 -2.61 6.54 -10.93
C VAL A 46 -3.78 7.39 -10.47
N GLU A 47 -4.75 7.63 -11.35
CA GLU A 47 -5.97 8.37 -10.99
C GLU A 47 -6.76 7.64 -9.90
N ALA A 48 -6.87 6.32 -10.01
CA ALA A 48 -7.56 5.49 -9.01
C ALA A 48 -6.86 5.55 -7.65
N VAL A 49 -5.54 5.43 -7.62
CA VAL A 49 -4.75 5.55 -6.38
C VAL A 49 -5.01 6.90 -5.73
N ARG A 50 -4.93 7.98 -6.48
CA ARG A 50 -5.13 9.34 -5.94
C ARG A 50 -6.54 9.53 -5.39
N ARG A 51 -7.54 9.06 -6.10
CA ARG A 51 -8.94 9.14 -5.68
C ARG A 51 -9.18 8.33 -4.41
N GLU A 52 -8.75 7.07 -4.38
CA GLU A 52 -8.94 6.19 -3.22
C GLU A 52 -8.25 6.72 -1.97
N LEU A 53 -7.02 7.23 -2.09
CA LEU A 53 -6.29 7.80 -0.95
C LEU A 53 -7.02 9.03 -0.39
N ARG A 54 -7.54 9.87 -1.24
CA ARG A 54 -8.33 11.03 -0.81
C ARG A 54 -9.62 10.60 -0.12
N GLU A 55 -10.34 9.64 -0.68
CA GLU A 55 -11.59 9.12 -0.10
C GLU A 55 -11.36 8.41 1.23
N GLU A 56 -10.35 7.57 1.33
CA GLU A 56 -10.13 6.73 2.51
C GLU A 56 -9.31 7.39 3.61
N THR A 57 -8.45 8.34 3.29
CA THR A 57 -7.50 8.92 4.24
C THR A 57 -7.47 10.44 4.28
N GLY A 58 -8.09 11.09 3.31
CA GLY A 58 -8.03 12.54 3.15
C GLY A 58 -6.71 13.06 2.61
N LEU A 59 -5.76 12.20 2.27
CA LEU A 59 -4.45 12.60 1.77
C LEU A 59 -4.45 12.77 0.25
N ASP A 60 -3.72 13.79 -0.21
CA ASP A 60 -3.28 13.89 -1.58
C ASP A 60 -1.91 13.23 -1.70
N VAL A 61 -1.75 12.39 -2.70
CA VAL A 61 -0.50 11.65 -2.91
C VAL A 61 0.04 11.85 -4.32
N VAL A 62 1.35 11.74 -4.42
CA VAL A 62 2.08 11.60 -5.68
C VAL A 62 2.48 10.14 -5.82
N VAL A 63 2.13 9.53 -6.94
CA VAL A 63 2.50 8.13 -7.22
C VAL A 63 3.92 8.11 -7.77
N ASP A 64 4.80 7.38 -7.08
CA ASP A 64 6.23 7.34 -7.41
C ASP A 64 6.58 6.20 -8.37
N ARG A 65 6.10 4.97 -8.06
CA ARG A 65 6.39 3.79 -8.90
C ARG A 65 5.44 2.63 -8.59
N TRP A 66 5.30 1.75 -9.55
CA TRP A 66 4.67 0.45 -9.36
C TRP A 66 5.56 -0.47 -8.51
N ALA A 67 5.00 -1.10 -7.48
CA ALA A 67 5.72 -2.01 -6.60
C ALA A 67 5.53 -3.48 -7.01
N GLY A 68 4.33 -3.86 -7.36
CA GLY A 68 3.98 -5.22 -7.73
C GLY A 68 2.49 -5.43 -7.87
N ALA A 69 2.12 -6.65 -8.21
CA ALA A 69 0.73 -7.05 -8.33
C ALA A 69 0.47 -8.37 -7.61
N VAL A 70 -0.73 -8.49 -7.08
CA VAL A 70 -1.21 -9.72 -6.46
C VAL A 70 -2.61 -10.03 -6.95
N GLU A 71 -2.97 -11.30 -6.96
CA GLU A 71 -4.33 -11.75 -7.22
C GLU A 71 -4.97 -12.22 -5.92
N ARG A 72 -6.24 -11.88 -5.72
CA ARG A 72 -7.02 -12.31 -4.56
C ARG A 72 -8.41 -12.77 -4.98
N PRO A 73 -8.90 -13.87 -4.43
CA PRO A 73 -10.25 -14.31 -4.73
C PRO A 73 -11.27 -13.34 -4.15
N GLY A 74 -12.32 -13.09 -4.93
CA GLY A 74 -13.46 -12.28 -4.51
C GLY A 74 -14.75 -13.07 -4.55
N PRO A 75 -15.86 -12.45 -4.17
CA PRO A 75 -17.17 -13.10 -4.18
C PRO A 75 -17.63 -13.40 -5.61
N GLY A 76 -18.40 -14.48 -5.76
CA GLY A 76 -19.01 -14.82 -7.04
C GLY A 76 -18.04 -15.27 -8.14
N GLY A 77 -16.92 -15.88 -7.78
CA GLY A 77 -15.93 -16.38 -8.74
C GLY A 77 -15.08 -15.29 -9.38
N VAL A 78 -15.10 -14.10 -8.84
CA VAL A 78 -14.28 -12.97 -9.28
C VAL A 78 -12.86 -13.11 -8.72
N THR A 79 -11.86 -12.70 -9.51
CA THR A 79 -10.49 -12.53 -9.05
C THR A 79 -10.15 -11.04 -9.08
N TYR A 80 -9.73 -10.50 -7.94
CA TYR A 80 -9.19 -9.16 -7.87
C TYR A 80 -7.73 -9.18 -8.32
N GLU A 81 -7.40 -8.40 -9.31
CA GLU A 81 -6.03 -8.13 -9.75
C GLU A 81 -5.61 -6.78 -9.17
N ILE A 82 -4.80 -6.82 -8.14
CA ILE A 82 -4.44 -5.64 -7.35
C ILE A 82 -3.03 -5.19 -7.72
N HIS A 83 -2.92 -3.99 -8.26
CA HIS A 83 -1.64 -3.33 -8.55
C HIS A 83 -1.32 -2.33 -7.46
N ASP A 84 -0.21 -2.54 -6.76
CA ASP A 84 0.22 -1.68 -5.67
C ASP A 84 1.34 -0.75 -6.11
N TYR A 85 1.20 0.51 -5.70
CA TYR A 85 2.10 1.60 -6.08
C TYR A 85 2.70 2.23 -4.82
N VAL A 86 3.99 2.53 -4.88
CA VAL A 86 4.62 3.38 -3.87
C VAL A 86 4.22 4.82 -4.16
N ALA A 87 3.77 5.50 -3.12
CA ALA A 87 3.30 6.88 -3.22
C ALA A 87 3.74 7.70 -2.00
N THR A 88 3.78 8.99 -2.17
CA THR A 88 4.18 9.95 -1.12
C THR A 88 3.06 10.94 -0.89
N ALA A 89 2.71 11.18 0.37
CA ALA A 89 1.74 12.22 0.72
C ALA A 89 2.34 13.61 0.45
N ASP A 90 1.64 14.43 -0.32
CA ASP A 90 2.06 15.78 -0.69
C ASP A 90 0.85 16.71 -0.82
N PRO A 91 0.64 17.63 0.13
CA PRO A 91 1.44 17.81 1.35
C PRO A 91 1.21 16.73 2.39
N PRO A 92 2.18 16.49 3.32
CA PRO A 92 1.91 15.69 4.51
C PRO A 92 0.78 16.33 5.31
N GLY A 93 -0.09 15.52 5.86
CA GLY A 93 -1.22 16.05 6.60
C GLY A 93 -1.86 15.02 7.52
N PRO A 94 -2.85 15.45 8.31
CA PRO A 94 -3.57 14.54 9.19
C PRO A 94 -4.42 13.56 8.39
N LEU A 95 -4.59 12.37 8.94
CA LEU A 95 -5.50 11.37 8.38
C LEU A 95 -6.95 11.74 8.70
N SER A 96 -7.81 11.58 7.71
CA SER A 96 -9.25 11.78 7.83
C SER A 96 -9.97 10.62 7.16
N PRO A 97 -10.27 9.52 7.89
CA PRO A 97 -10.94 8.38 7.33
C PRO A 97 -12.29 8.75 6.72
N GLY A 98 -12.53 8.27 5.49
CA GLY A 98 -13.81 8.41 4.82
C GLY A 98 -14.82 7.34 5.24
N ASP A 99 -15.99 7.36 4.61
CA ASP A 99 -17.13 6.49 4.96
C ASP A 99 -16.85 5.00 4.79
N ASP A 100 -15.99 4.63 3.83
CA ASP A 100 -15.68 3.24 3.51
C ASP A 100 -14.55 2.63 4.35
N ALA A 101 -13.79 3.47 5.05
CA ALA A 101 -12.73 3.04 5.96
C ALA A 101 -13.19 3.22 7.39
N ALA A 102 -13.13 2.16 8.21
CA ALA A 102 -13.47 2.26 9.63
C ALA A 102 -12.41 3.04 10.43
N ASP A 103 -11.16 3.05 9.96
CA ASP A 103 -10.05 3.76 10.58
C ASP A 103 -8.87 3.85 9.60
N ALA A 104 -7.94 4.76 9.88
CA ALA A 104 -6.67 4.90 9.16
C ALA A 104 -5.55 5.20 10.15
N ARG A 105 -4.39 4.57 10.00
CA ARG A 105 -3.25 4.71 10.92
C ARG A 105 -1.92 4.69 10.19
N TRP A 106 -0.98 5.45 10.73
CA TRP A 106 0.44 5.27 10.46
C TRP A 106 0.97 4.16 11.36
N CYS A 107 1.48 3.10 10.76
CA CYS A 107 1.89 1.89 11.47
C CYS A 107 3.40 1.70 11.43
N GLU A 108 3.96 1.40 12.60
CA GLU A 108 5.34 0.94 12.71
C GLU A 108 5.43 -0.55 12.42
N ARG A 109 6.63 -1.03 12.20
CA ARG A 109 6.86 -2.47 11.94
C ARG A 109 6.29 -3.36 13.04
N ALA A 110 6.39 -2.94 14.31
CA ALA A 110 5.84 -3.66 15.43
C ALA A 110 4.31 -3.78 15.38
N ASP A 111 3.62 -2.81 14.79
CA ASP A 111 2.17 -2.85 14.64
C ASP A 111 1.73 -3.93 13.65
N LEU A 112 2.54 -4.21 12.64
CA LEU A 112 2.22 -5.20 11.60
C LEU A 112 2.11 -6.63 12.14
N VAL A 113 2.78 -6.93 13.24
CA VAL A 113 2.69 -8.25 13.89
C VAL A 113 1.54 -8.33 14.89
N ARG A 114 0.91 -7.21 15.22
CA ARG A 114 -0.20 -7.11 16.18
C ARG A 114 -1.54 -6.94 15.53
N LEU A 115 -1.60 -6.22 14.43
CA LEU A 115 -2.84 -5.92 13.73
C LEU A 115 -3.31 -7.11 12.89
N PRO A 116 -4.61 -7.34 12.80
CA PRO A 116 -5.14 -8.32 11.86
C PRO A 116 -5.02 -7.77 10.43
N LEU A 117 -4.01 -8.22 9.72
CA LEU A 117 -3.76 -7.80 8.35
C LEU A 117 -4.53 -8.68 7.37
N THR A 118 -4.88 -8.13 6.21
CA THR A 118 -5.42 -8.93 5.11
C THR A 118 -4.42 -9.98 4.67
N SER A 119 -4.91 -11.14 4.22
CA SER A 119 -4.07 -12.28 3.85
C SER A 119 -3.03 -11.92 2.79
N GLY A 120 -1.78 -12.28 3.03
CA GLY A 120 -0.68 -12.09 2.10
C GLY A 120 -0.09 -10.69 2.05
N LEU A 121 -0.62 -9.73 2.81
CA LEU A 121 -0.11 -8.36 2.79
C LEU A 121 1.34 -8.29 3.27
N LEU A 122 1.63 -8.89 4.40
CA LEU A 122 2.98 -8.86 4.99
C LEU A 122 4.01 -9.51 4.07
N ASP A 123 3.66 -10.64 3.46
CA ASP A 123 4.53 -11.34 2.52
C ASP A 123 4.81 -10.49 1.27
N ALA A 124 3.80 -9.84 0.72
CA ALA A 124 3.96 -8.96 -0.44
C ALA A 124 4.86 -7.76 -0.13
N LEU A 125 4.64 -7.11 1.00
CA LEU A 125 5.46 -5.98 1.43
C LEU A 125 6.93 -6.39 1.65
N SER A 126 7.14 -7.56 2.22
CA SER A 126 8.47 -8.12 2.42
C SER A 126 9.15 -8.43 1.09
N GLU A 127 8.45 -9.08 0.18
CA GLU A 127 8.94 -9.43 -1.15
C GLU A 127 9.32 -8.18 -1.97
N TRP A 128 8.53 -7.12 -1.85
CA TRP A 128 8.79 -5.87 -2.57
C TRP A 128 9.78 -4.93 -1.86
N GLY A 129 10.25 -5.30 -0.67
CA GLY A 129 11.23 -4.52 0.08
C GLY A 129 10.70 -3.18 0.60
N VAL A 130 9.42 -3.11 0.93
CA VAL A 130 8.74 -1.87 1.35
C VAL A 130 8.18 -1.94 2.77
N LEU A 131 8.69 -2.82 3.60
CA LEU A 131 8.30 -2.88 5.01
C LEU A 131 8.71 -1.59 5.74
N PRO A 132 7.86 -1.10 6.66
CA PRO A 132 8.17 0.09 7.45
C PRO A 132 9.40 -0.13 8.33
N GLY A 133 10.13 0.95 8.61
CA GLY A 133 11.32 0.92 9.47
C GLY A 133 12.53 0.27 8.85
N HIS A 134 12.51 -0.12 7.60
CA HIS A 134 13.61 -0.82 6.94
C HIS A 134 14.89 0.02 6.85
N ALA A 135 14.74 1.33 6.74
CA ALA A 135 15.86 2.26 6.66
C ALA A 135 16.56 2.46 8.02
N GLU A 136 15.86 2.20 9.11
CA GLU A 136 16.42 2.39 10.46
C GLU A 136 17.17 1.17 10.96
N ASP A 137 16.75 -0.03 10.59
CA ASP A 137 17.42 -1.27 10.94
C ASP A 137 18.77 -1.43 10.23
N GLY A 138 18.90 -0.68 9.15
CA GLY A 138 20.07 -0.82 8.32
C GLY A 138 21.16 0.10 8.66
N GLY A 139 21.36 0.55 9.78
CA GLY A 139 22.52 1.37 9.94
C GLY A 139 23.42 1.19 8.73
N LEU A 140 23.21 1.94 7.68
CA LEU A 140 24.12 2.08 6.55
C LEU A 140 24.66 0.75 5.94
N THR A 141 23.80 -0.11 5.50
CA THR A 141 24.21 -1.00 4.43
C THR A 141 24.03 -0.22 3.14
N ASP A 142 25.10 0.38 2.68
CA ASP A 142 25.19 0.74 1.28
C ASP A 142 24.66 -0.43 0.44
N PRO A 143 23.82 -0.18 -0.54
CA PRO A 143 23.47 -1.24 -1.47
C PRO A 143 24.77 -1.81 -2.01
N PRO A 144 24.88 -3.13 -2.16
CA PRO A 144 26.08 -3.72 -2.68
C PRO A 144 26.42 -3.02 -3.99
N ARG A 145 27.56 -2.40 -4.03
CA ARG A 145 28.06 -1.80 -5.25
C ARG A 145 28.09 -2.91 -6.26
N SER A 146 27.39 -2.72 -7.34
CA SER A 146 27.42 -3.65 -8.45
C SER A 146 28.87 -3.97 -8.78
N PRO A 147 29.27 -5.23 -8.78
CA PRO A 147 30.60 -5.58 -9.20
C PRO A 147 30.67 -5.31 -10.71
N GLY A 148 31.30 -4.23 -11.10
CA GLY A 148 31.38 -3.90 -12.50
C GLY A 148 31.86 -2.50 -12.84
N CYS A 149 31.92 -1.62 -11.88
CA CYS A 149 32.58 -0.33 -12.09
C CYS A 149 34.01 -0.36 -11.54
N ALA A 150 34.80 -1.28 -12.02
CA ALA A 150 36.24 -1.09 -12.01
C ALA A 150 36.54 -0.08 -13.08
N ARG A 151 36.84 1.12 -12.70
CA ARG A 151 37.46 2.07 -13.61
C ARG A 151 38.88 1.62 -13.90
N PRO A 152 39.32 1.75 -15.15
CA PRO A 152 40.72 1.51 -15.49
C PRO A 152 41.63 2.54 -14.81
#